data_1bed664df485ecb6231110d3041c31ae
#
_entry.id   1bed664df485ecb6231110d3041c31ae
#
_cell.length_a   1.000
_cell.length_b   1.000
_cell.length_c   1.000
_cell.angle_alpha   90.00
_cell.angle_beta   90.00
_cell.angle_gamma   90.00
#
_symmetry.space_group_name_H-M   'P 1'
#
loop_
_entity.id
_entity.type
_entity.pdbx_description
1 polymer ?
#
loop_
_entity_poly.entity_id
_entity_poly.type
_entity_poly.pdbx_seq_one_letter_code
_entity_poly.pdbx_strand_id
1 'polypeptide(L)'
;MKKMIIAAVALLASTFAVQAQEVHPRLEVAGNFSTNIAKDASGYSVKDYKTRPGFRVAGAVEVDLLGPIYIAPGLAFQQNGSKLGDQTTTLNYLSVPVNLGLRLGLGGLAVSIEGGPSFSYGVSSSSTAKDVLLDFQNGGLKRFDTGVNASVAVHLSSLYFRLGSDIGLTNIYKQKASEESLKNASFYVGVGLRF
;
A
#
# COMPACT_ATOMS: atom_id res chain seq x y z
N MET A 1 -1.78 -18.65 12.86
CA MET A 1 -1.69 -17.63 11.79
C MET A 1 -0.61 -16.57 12.03
N LYS A 2 -0.51 -15.92 13.22
CA LYS A 2 0.55 -14.91 13.50
C LYS A 2 1.98 -15.45 13.33
N LYS A 3 2.25 -16.70 13.76
CA LYS A 3 3.58 -17.33 13.63
C LYS A 3 3.96 -17.68 12.18
N MET A 4 2.99 -17.95 11.31
CA MET A 4 3.23 -18.24 9.88
C MET A 4 3.60 -16.99 9.08
N ILE A 5 3.02 -15.82 9.42
CA ILE A 5 3.35 -14.55 8.77
C ILE A 5 4.79 -14.13 9.13
N ILE A 6 5.17 -14.26 10.41
CA ILE A 6 6.53 -13.97 10.88
C ILE A 6 7.54 -14.94 10.23
N ALA A 7 7.20 -16.22 10.11
CA ALA A 7 8.04 -17.23 9.46
C ALA A 7 8.18 -16.95 7.95
N ALA A 8 7.12 -16.51 7.27
CA ALA A 8 7.18 -16.16 5.84
C ALA A 8 8.04 -14.93 5.58
N VAL A 9 7.96 -13.92 6.45
CA VAL A 9 8.83 -12.72 6.36
C VAL A 9 10.28 -13.06 6.66
N ALA A 10 10.54 -13.92 7.66
CA ALA A 10 11.88 -14.39 7.99
C ALA A 10 12.47 -15.30 6.89
N LEU A 11 11.64 -16.12 6.25
CA LEU A 11 12.06 -16.99 5.14
C LEU A 11 12.40 -16.15 3.88
N LEU A 12 11.62 -15.12 3.58
CA LEU A 12 11.93 -14.18 2.51
C LEU A 12 13.24 -13.42 2.80
N ALA A 13 13.49 -13.02 4.04
CA ALA A 13 14.74 -12.36 4.41
C ALA A 13 15.96 -13.30 4.32
N SER A 14 15.81 -14.58 4.62
CA SER A 14 16.91 -15.54 4.61
C SER A 14 17.31 -16.04 3.22
N THR A 15 16.42 -16.05 2.24
CA THR A 15 16.71 -16.46 0.86
C THR A 15 17.55 -15.44 0.08
N PHE A 16 17.58 -14.17 0.52
CA PHE A 16 18.39 -13.11 -0.11
C PHE A 16 19.80 -12.95 0.51
N ALA A 17 20.16 -13.75 1.52
CA ALA A 17 21.45 -13.66 2.20
C ALA A 17 22.62 -14.31 1.41
N VAL A 18 22.41 -14.73 0.17
CA VAL A 18 23.43 -15.40 -0.62
C VAL A 18 24.06 -14.46 -1.64
N GLN A 19 25.30 -14.09 -1.38
CA GLN A 19 26.26 -13.31 -2.18
C GLN A 19 26.16 -11.78 -2.07
N ALA A 20 27.00 -11.19 -1.20
CA ALA A 20 27.61 -9.84 -1.28
C ALA A 20 26.74 -8.68 -1.85
N GLN A 21 25.42 -8.77 -1.73
CA GLN A 21 24.49 -7.69 -2.08
C GLN A 21 24.37 -6.76 -0.86
N GLU A 22 24.46 -5.47 -1.08
CA GLU A 22 24.20 -4.50 -0.02
C GLU A 22 22.72 -4.55 0.34
N VAL A 23 22.45 -4.68 1.64
CA VAL A 23 21.09 -4.80 2.18
C VAL A 23 20.83 -3.60 3.07
N HIS A 24 19.80 -2.83 2.72
CA HIS A 24 19.47 -1.59 3.42
C HIS A 24 18.04 -1.63 3.99
N PRO A 25 17.89 -1.85 5.29
CA PRO A 25 16.60 -1.70 5.95
C PRO A 25 16.11 -0.25 5.89
N ARG A 26 14.80 -0.07 5.78
CA ARG A 26 14.19 1.26 5.85
C ARG A 26 12.89 1.25 6.63
N LEU A 27 12.59 2.38 7.27
CA LEU A 27 11.35 2.63 7.98
C LEU A 27 10.75 3.95 7.48
N GLU A 28 9.43 4.01 7.39
CA GLU A 28 8.70 5.14 6.82
C GLU A 28 7.42 5.41 7.59
N VAL A 29 7.11 6.69 7.76
CA VAL A 29 5.79 7.16 8.20
C VAL A 29 5.26 8.14 7.16
N ALA A 30 3.96 8.07 6.88
CA ALA A 30 3.34 8.87 5.82
C ALA A 30 1.91 9.29 6.18
N GLY A 31 1.52 10.46 5.72
CA GLY A 31 0.12 10.82 5.54
C GLY A 31 -0.44 10.10 4.31
N ASN A 32 -1.58 9.44 4.47
CA ASN A 32 -2.23 8.67 3.42
C ASN A 32 -3.58 9.31 3.06
N PHE A 33 -3.82 9.55 1.79
CA PHE A 33 -5.03 10.15 1.24
C PHE A 33 -5.69 9.13 0.34
N SER A 34 -6.79 8.54 0.78
CA SER A 34 -7.43 7.43 0.09
C SER A 34 -8.85 7.75 -0.35
N THR A 35 -9.29 7.08 -1.40
CA THR A 35 -10.65 7.10 -1.90
C THR A 35 -11.03 5.72 -2.42
N ASN A 36 -12.32 5.52 -2.69
CA ASN A 36 -12.81 4.34 -3.39
C ASN A 36 -13.28 4.73 -4.79
N ILE A 37 -12.95 3.92 -5.77
CA ILE A 37 -13.41 4.06 -7.15
C ILE A 37 -14.53 3.04 -7.35
N ALA A 38 -15.77 3.52 -7.47
CA ALA A 38 -16.93 2.69 -7.78
C ALA A 38 -17.29 2.87 -9.27
N LYS A 39 -17.39 1.77 -10.01
CA LYS A 39 -17.80 1.75 -11.42
C LYS A 39 -18.97 0.78 -11.60
N ASP A 40 -19.89 1.14 -12.52
CA ASP A 40 -20.94 0.25 -12.97
C ASP A 40 -20.43 -0.75 -14.03
N ALA A 41 -21.33 -1.61 -14.54
CA ALA A 41 -21.04 -2.56 -15.61
C ALA A 41 -20.54 -1.91 -16.91
N SER A 42 -20.91 -0.65 -17.14
CA SER A 42 -20.50 0.12 -18.32
C SER A 42 -19.18 0.87 -18.09
N GLY A 43 -18.59 0.77 -16.89
CA GLY A 43 -17.32 1.39 -16.54
C GLY A 43 -17.41 2.86 -16.12
N TYR A 44 -18.61 3.42 -15.99
CA TYR A 44 -18.84 4.79 -15.53
C TYR A 44 -18.79 4.88 -13.99
N SER A 45 -18.28 5.99 -13.45
CA SER A 45 -18.29 6.26 -12.01
C SER A 45 -19.72 6.44 -11.50
N VAL A 46 -20.11 5.61 -10.54
CA VAL A 46 -21.51 5.57 -10.03
C VAL A 46 -21.67 6.39 -8.76
N LYS A 47 -20.57 6.65 -8.03
CA LYS A 47 -20.58 7.37 -6.74
C LYS A 47 -19.39 8.31 -6.64
N ASP A 48 -19.65 9.53 -6.17
CA ASP A 48 -18.62 10.53 -5.92
C ASP A 48 -18.05 10.36 -4.50
N TYR A 49 -17.10 9.42 -4.37
CA TYR A 49 -16.37 9.22 -3.13
C TYR A 49 -15.31 10.30 -2.96
N LYS A 50 -15.39 11.04 -1.86
CA LYS A 50 -14.39 12.04 -1.50
C LYS A 50 -13.20 11.41 -0.80
N THR A 51 -12.05 12.03 -0.96
CA THR A 51 -10.80 11.61 -0.33
C THR A 51 -10.89 11.68 1.19
N ARG A 52 -10.36 10.64 1.84
CA ARG A 52 -10.23 10.54 3.29
C ARG A 52 -8.75 10.59 3.69
N PRO A 53 -8.36 11.49 4.62
CA PRO A 53 -7.03 11.46 5.20
C PRO A 53 -6.89 10.29 6.19
N GLY A 54 -5.73 9.68 6.20
CA GLY A 54 -5.33 8.59 7.07
C GLY A 54 -3.82 8.63 7.27
N PHE A 55 -3.25 7.53 7.75
CA PHE A 55 -1.81 7.38 7.92
C PHE A 55 -1.31 6.05 7.38
N ARG A 56 -0.02 5.98 7.14
CA ARG A 56 0.71 4.78 6.71
C ARG A 56 2.00 4.67 7.51
N VAL A 57 2.32 3.46 7.97
CA VAL A 57 3.62 3.12 8.56
C VAL A 57 4.14 1.92 7.79
N ALA A 58 5.38 2.00 7.33
CA ALA A 58 5.96 0.94 6.50
C ALA A 58 7.40 0.64 6.90
N GLY A 59 7.78 -0.63 6.75
CA GLY A 59 9.15 -1.09 6.79
C GLY A 59 9.43 -1.90 5.53
N ALA A 60 10.65 -1.78 5.01
CA ALA A 60 11.10 -2.57 3.86
C ALA A 60 12.58 -2.89 3.98
N VAL A 61 13.02 -3.86 3.22
CA VAL A 61 14.42 -4.23 3.06
C VAL A 61 14.77 -4.04 1.59
N GLU A 62 15.66 -3.11 1.31
CA GLU A 62 16.20 -2.93 -0.04
C GLU A 62 17.38 -3.88 -0.22
N VAL A 63 17.38 -4.62 -1.30
CA VAL A 63 18.44 -5.53 -1.71
C VAL A 63 18.94 -5.05 -3.07
N ASP A 64 20.16 -4.54 -3.12
CA ASP A 64 20.75 -4.05 -4.36
C ASP A 64 21.05 -5.25 -5.28
N LEU A 65 20.61 -5.17 -6.55
CA LEU A 65 20.74 -6.25 -7.54
C LEU A 65 21.93 -6.00 -8.47
N LEU A 66 21.83 -4.98 -9.29
CA LEU A 66 22.85 -4.64 -10.27
C LEU A 66 22.84 -3.13 -10.56
N GLY A 67 23.97 -2.48 -10.31
CA GLY A 67 24.11 -1.04 -10.52
C GLY A 67 23.06 -0.24 -9.70
N PRO A 68 22.24 0.59 -10.33
CA PRO A 68 21.26 1.40 -9.63
C PRO A 68 19.95 0.66 -9.28
N ILE A 69 19.84 -0.61 -9.66
CA ILE A 69 18.60 -1.41 -9.54
C ILE A 69 18.59 -2.18 -8.23
N TYR A 70 17.46 -2.15 -7.52
CA TYR A 70 17.22 -2.91 -6.29
C TYR A 70 15.81 -3.47 -6.23
N ILE A 71 15.62 -4.48 -5.39
CA ILE A 71 14.30 -4.99 -5.01
C ILE A 71 14.01 -4.60 -3.56
N ALA A 72 12.77 -4.27 -3.25
CA ALA A 72 12.37 -3.82 -1.92
C ALA A 72 11.07 -4.49 -1.46
N PRO A 73 11.14 -5.74 -0.97
CA PRO A 73 10.02 -6.32 -0.24
C PRO A 73 9.78 -5.56 1.07
N GLY A 74 8.52 -5.39 1.45
CA GLY A 74 8.16 -4.62 2.63
C GLY A 74 6.89 -5.10 3.31
N LEU A 75 6.60 -4.45 4.42
CA LEU A 75 5.36 -4.58 5.17
C LEU A 75 4.86 -3.18 5.49
N ALA A 76 3.58 -2.92 5.26
CA ALA A 76 2.97 -1.64 5.56
C ALA A 76 1.63 -1.83 6.26
N PHE A 77 1.39 -1.03 7.29
CA PHE A 77 0.06 -0.78 7.81
C PHE A 77 -0.44 0.52 7.23
N GLN A 78 -1.62 0.50 6.63
CA GLN A 78 -2.20 1.71 6.03
C GLN A 78 -3.69 1.80 6.33
N GLN A 79 -4.11 3.03 6.58
CA GLN A 79 -5.49 3.38 6.81
C GLN A 79 -6.07 3.98 5.53
N ASN A 80 -6.93 3.19 4.87
CA ASN A 80 -7.66 3.57 3.67
C ASN A 80 -9.11 3.89 3.98
N GLY A 81 -9.89 4.26 2.98
CA GLY A 81 -11.31 4.51 3.06
C GLY A 81 -11.74 5.69 2.19
N SER A 82 -12.96 6.12 2.39
CA SER A 82 -13.57 7.21 1.63
C SER A 82 -14.65 7.92 2.43
N LYS A 83 -15.08 9.07 1.92
CA LYS A 83 -16.25 9.80 2.42
C LYS A 83 -17.31 9.81 1.34
N LEU A 84 -18.57 9.60 1.73
CA LEU A 84 -19.75 9.74 0.87
C LEU A 84 -20.79 10.55 1.61
N GLY A 85 -20.95 11.84 1.23
CA GLY A 85 -21.72 12.81 2.04
C GLY A 85 -21.11 12.93 3.44
N ASP A 86 -21.93 12.75 4.47
CA ASP A 86 -21.52 12.78 5.89
C ASP A 86 -21.00 11.42 6.41
N GLN A 87 -21.08 10.39 5.57
CA GLN A 87 -20.62 9.04 5.95
C GLN A 87 -19.14 8.88 5.68
N THR A 88 -18.40 8.44 6.70
CA THR A 88 -16.98 8.13 6.61
C THR A 88 -16.77 6.64 6.80
N THR A 89 -16.12 6.00 5.84
CA THR A 89 -15.69 4.61 5.93
C THR A 89 -14.18 4.57 6.11
N THR A 90 -13.72 3.82 7.09
CA THR A 90 -12.31 3.56 7.39
C THR A 90 -12.01 2.09 7.19
N LEU A 91 -10.98 1.80 6.42
CA LEU A 91 -10.52 0.44 6.14
C LEU A 91 -9.03 0.36 6.48
N ASN A 92 -8.69 -0.46 7.47
CA ASN A 92 -7.28 -0.66 7.85
C ASN A 92 -6.75 -1.92 7.19
N TYR A 93 -5.63 -1.78 6.50
CA TYR A 93 -4.96 -2.86 5.76
C TYR A 93 -3.56 -3.11 6.29
N LEU A 94 -3.19 -4.37 6.31
CA LEU A 94 -1.81 -4.82 6.36
C LEU A 94 -1.42 -5.23 4.94
N SER A 95 -0.37 -4.62 4.39
CA SER A 95 0.04 -4.78 2.99
C SER A 95 1.47 -5.28 2.89
N VAL A 96 1.72 -6.14 1.92
CA VAL A 96 3.05 -6.63 1.54
C VAL A 96 3.34 -6.14 0.13
N PRO A 97 3.98 -4.96 -0.03
CA PRO A 97 4.50 -4.53 -1.32
C PRO A 97 5.80 -5.27 -1.65
N VAL A 98 6.00 -5.55 -2.94
CA VAL A 98 7.27 -6.04 -3.48
C VAL A 98 7.66 -5.16 -4.65
N ASN A 99 8.55 -4.21 -4.41
CA ASN A 99 8.91 -3.18 -5.38
C ASN A 99 10.22 -3.48 -6.07
N LEU A 100 10.27 -3.21 -7.37
CA LEU A 100 11.49 -3.00 -8.10
C LEU A 100 11.79 -1.50 -8.09
N GLY A 101 13.02 -1.13 -7.78
CA GLY A 101 13.45 0.25 -7.68
C GLY A 101 14.69 0.56 -8.53
N LEU A 102 14.79 1.81 -8.91
CA LEU A 102 15.96 2.42 -9.51
C LEU A 102 16.39 3.61 -8.67
N ARG A 103 17.68 3.68 -8.26
CA ARG A 103 18.24 4.79 -7.48
C ARG A 103 19.39 5.43 -8.22
N LEU A 104 19.31 6.74 -8.41
CA LEU A 104 20.33 7.54 -9.07
C LEU A 104 20.93 8.55 -8.09
N GLY A 105 22.24 8.48 -7.88
CA GLY A 105 22.98 9.44 -7.07
C GLY A 105 23.25 10.73 -7.84
N LEU A 106 23.06 11.88 -7.20
CA LEU A 106 23.20 13.22 -7.76
C LEU A 106 24.10 14.10 -6.84
N GLY A 107 25.29 13.60 -6.49
CA GLY A 107 26.29 14.38 -5.75
C GLY A 107 25.83 14.85 -4.35
N GLY A 108 25.60 13.92 -3.41
CA GLY A 108 25.13 14.20 -2.05
C GLY A 108 23.60 14.03 -1.87
N LEU A 109 22.88 13.96 -2.98
CA LEU A 109 21.47 13.57 -3.04
C LEU A 109 21.34 12.28 -3.83
N ALA A 110 20.24 11.56 -3.65
CA ALA A 110 19.83 10.52 -4.58
C ALA A 110 18.32 10.61 -4.82
N VAL A 111 17.92 10.22 -6.01
CA VAL A 111 16.49 10.08 -6.36
C VAL A 111 16.22 8.63 -6.67
N SER A 112 15.12 8.10 -6.14
CA SER A 112 14.66 6.75 -6.47
C SER A 112 13.23 6.77 -6.99
N ILE A 113 12.97 5.85 -7.92
CA ILE A 113 11.63 5.48 -8.38
C ILE A 113 11.42 4.01 -8.09
N GLU A 114 10.24 3.66 -7.63
CA GLU A 114 9.86 2.29 -7.28
C GLU A 114 8.48 1.96 -7.82
N GLY A 115 8.27 0.70 -8.14
CA GLY A 115 6.94 0.20 -8.47
C GLY A 115 6.88 -1.30 -8.37
N GLY A 116 5.70 -1.81 -8.12
CA GLY A 116 5.51 -3.25 -8.00
C GLY A 116 4.12 -3.66 -7.53
N PRO A 117 3.87 -4.96 -7.45
CA PRO A 117 2.65 -5.51 -6.89
C PRO A 117 2.56 -5.26 -5.37
N SER A 118 1.34 -5.13 -4.89
CA SER A 118 1.03 -5.09 -3.46
C SER A 118 -0.09 -6.09 -3.13
N PHE A 119 0.05 -6.78 -2.01
CA PHE A 119 -0.91 -7.74 -1.50
C PHE A 119 -1.40 -7.25 -0.13
N SER A 120 -2.67 -6.94 -0.02
CA SER A 120 -3.24 -6.29 1.15
C SER A 120 -4.31 -7.15 1.81
N TYR A 121 -4.34 -7.15 3.13
CA TYR A 121 -5.35 -7.85 3.92
C TYR A 121 -6.03 -6.86 4.87
N GLY A 122 -7.37 -6.75 4.76
CA GLY A 122 -8.19 -5.91 5.62
C GLY A 122 -8.26 -6.46 7.04
N VAL A 123 -7.65 -5.76 7.97
CA VAL A 123 -7.58 -6.18 9.39
C VAL A 123 -8.74 -5.65 10.21
N SER A 124 -9.21 -4.44 9.91
CA SER A 124 -10.38 -3.86 10.55
C SER A 124 -11.06 -2.82 9.65
N SER A 125 -12.33 -2.58 9.91
CA SER A 125 -13.14 -1.57 9.24
C SER A 125 -14.05 -0.88 10.26
N SER A 126 -14.36 0.38 10.02
CA SER A 126 -15.38 1.12 10.73
C SER A 126 -16.10 2.08 9.79
N SER A 127 -17.40 2.25 9.99
CA SER A 127 -18.22 3.17 9.22
C SER A 127 -19.13 3.97 10.17
N THR A 128 -19.31 5.25 9.90
CA THR A 128 -20.30 6.08 10.62
C THR A 128 -21.72 5.89 10.07
N ALA A 129 -21.89 5.15 8.97
CA ALA A 129 -23.20 4.79 8.43
C ALA A 129 -23.86 3.71 9.27
N LYS A 130 -25.14 3.87 9.59
CA LYS A 130 -25.95 2.84 10.28
C LYS A 130 -26.31 1.68 9.36
N ASP A 131 -26.33 1.87 8.05
CA ASP A 131 -26.59 0.83 7.03
C ASP A 131 -25.27 0.27 6.51
N VAL A 132 -24.79 -0.75 7.17
CA VAL A 132 -23.43 -1.28 7.11
C VAL A 132 -23.27 -2.26 5.95
N LEU A 133 -23.09 -1.79 4.73
CA LEU A 133 -22.68 -2.63 3.60
C LEU A 133 -21.16 -2.55 3.29
N LEU A 134 -20.43 -1.59 3.89
CA LEU A 134 -19.00 -1.37 3.64
C LEU A 134 -18.16 -1.79 4.86
N ASP A 135 -18.22 -3.06 5.23
CA ASP A 135 -17.59 -3.62 6.43
C ASP A 135 -17.01 -5.01 6.13
N PHE A 136 -15.85 -5.30 6.74
CA PHE A 136 -15.24 -6.63 6.69
C PHE A 136 -15.92 -7.64 7.63
N GLN A 137 -16.59 -7.19 8.68
CA GLN A 137 -17.17 -8.06 9.73
C GLN A 137 -18.52 -8.64 9.29
N ASN A 138 -19.39 -7.81 8.75
CA ASN A 138 -20.72 -8.21 8.28
C ASN A 138 -20.72 -8.76 6.85
N GLY A 139 -19.55 -8.89 6.24
CA GLY A 139 -19.39 -9.61 5.00
C GLY A 139 -19.65 -8.82 3.71
N GLY A 140 -19.83 -7.50 3.77
CA GLY A 140 -20.03 -6.66 2.59
C GLY A 140 -18.77 -6.47 1.74
N LEU A 141 -17.57 -6.50 2.38
CA LEU A 141 -16.30 -6.35 1.70
C LEU A 141 -15.42 -7.58 1.79
N LYS A 142 -14.63 -7.82 0.75
CA LYS A 142 -13.53 -8.79 0.76
C LYS A 142 -12.36 -8.20 1.53
N ARG A 143 -11.71 -9.04 2.34
CA ARG A 143 -10.52 -8.63 3.10
C ARG A 143 -9.25 -8.59 2.25
N PHE A 144 -9.15 -9.48 1.25
CA PHE A 144 -7.98 -9.57 0.40
C PHE A 144 -8.12 -8.64 -0.81
N ASP A 145 -7.09 -7.82 -1.00
CA ASP A 145 -6.96 -6.90 -2.13
C ASP A 145 -5.57 -7.05 -2.74
N THR A 146 -5.48 -7.12 -4.06
CA THR A 146 -4.24 -7.04 -4.82
C THR A 146 -4.21 -5.75 -5.58
N GLY A 147 -3.05 -5.12 -5.61
CA GLY A 147 -2.87 -3.85 -6.25
C GLY A 147 -1.50 -3.69 -6.87
N VAL A 148 -1.28 -2.51 -7.39
CA VAL A 148 0.02 -2.02 -7.83
C VAL A 148 0.32 -0.73 -7.11
N ASN A 149 1.61 -0.53 -6.80
CA ASN A 149 2.08 0.72 -6.24
C ASN A 149 3.19 1.31 -7.11
N ALA A 150 3.31 2.63 -7.04
CA ALA A 150 4.42 3.37 -7.61
C ALA A 150 4.80 4.52 -6.69
N SER A 151 6.09 4.85 -6.62
CA SER A 151 6.57 5.95 -5.78
C SER A 151 7.85 6.56 -6.31
N VAL A 152 8.09 7.80 -5.92
CA VAL A 152 9.34 8.53 -6.11
C VAL A 152 9.83 9.02 -4.75
N ALA A 153 11.14 8.96 -4.51
CA ALA A 153 11.73 9.48 -3.29
C ALA A 153 13.02 10.27 -3.57
N VAL A 154 13.24 11.28 -2.74
CA VAL A 154 14.50 12.04 -2.68
C VAL A 154 15.20 11.68 -1.38
N HIS A 155 16.44 11.27 -1.47
CA HIS A 155 17.29 10.82 -0.36
C HIS A 155 18.34 11.88 -0.03
N LEU A 156 18.47 12.18 1.24
CA LEU A 156 19.45 13.06 1.87
C LEU A 156 20.23 12.22 2.88
N SER A 157 21.29 11.56 2.47
CA SER A 157 21.98 10.56 3.30
C SER A 157 20.97 9.45 3.73
N SER A 158 20.81 9.22 5.02
CA SER A 158 19.87 8.23 5.57
C SER A 158 18.40 8.67 5.55
N LEU A 159 18.14 9.97 5.50
CA LEU A 159 16.77 10.50 5.46
C LEU A 159 16.25 10.49 4.01
N TYR A 160 14.97 10.16 3.84
CA TYR A 160 14.31 10.32 2.54
C TYR A 160 12.87 10.85 2.68
N PHE A 161 12.43 11.56 1.64
CA PHE A 161 11.05 12.00 1.44
C PHE A 161 10.46 11.25 0.27
N ARG A 162 9.25 10.72 0.41
CA ARG A 162 8.60 9.89 -0.59
C ARG A 162 7.21 10.40 -0.93
N LEU A 163 6.90 10.37 -2.22
CA LEU A 163 5.55 10.49 -2.76
C LEU A 163 5.20 9.15 -3.41
N GLY A 164 4.00 8.65 -3.19
CA GLY A 164 3.60 7.38 -3.80
C GLY A 164 2.09 7.22 -3.90
N SER A 165 1.69 6.20 -4.64
CA SER A 165 0.31 5.83 -4.88
C SER A 165 0.16 4.32 -4.85
N ASP A 166 -0.93 3.85 -4.26
CA ASP A 166 -1.38 2.45 -4.31
C ASP A 166 -2.75 2.39 -4.99
N ILE A 167 -2.89 1.52 -5.99
CA ILE A 167 -4.13 1.30 -6.73
C ILE A 167 -4.53 -0.17 -6.61
N GLY A 168 -5.66 -0.43 -5.95
CA GLY A 168 -6.27 -1.75 -5.87
C GLY A 168 -6.81 -2.19 -7.22
N LEU A 169 -6.48 -3.40 -7.62
CA LEU A 169 -6.97 -4.02 -8.86
C LEU A 169 -8.17 -4.93 -8.60
N THR A 170 -8.27 -5.46 -7.38
CA THR A 170 -9.35 -6.37 -6.99
C THR A 170 -10.64 -5.60 -6.74
N ASN A 171 -11.76 -6.15 -7.22
CA ASN A 171 -13.07 -5.71 -6.77
C ASN A 171 -13.29 -6.21 -5.33
N ILE A 172 -13.27 -5.28 -4.36
CA ILE A 172 -13.44 -5.59 -2.94
C ILE A 172 -14.91 -5.78 -2.53
N TYR A 173 -15.88 -5.55 -3.41
CA TYR A 173 -17.29 -5.84 -3.15
C TYR A 173 -17.54 -7.35 -3.12
N LYS A 174 -18.29 -7.83 -2.12
CA LYS A 174 -18.62 -9.27 -1.96
C LYS A 174 -19.92 -9.67 -2.64
N GLN A 175 -20.89 -8.77 -2.71
CA GLN A 175 -22.20 -9.08 -3.31
C GLN A 175 -22.13 -9.05 -4.83
N LYS A 176 -22.41 -10.21 -5.45
CA LYS A 176 -22.53 -10.36 -6.91
C LYS A 176 -23.84 -9.77 -7.49
N ALA A 177 -24.71 -9.21 -6.66
CA ALA A 177 -26.04 -8.76 -7.11
C ALA A 177 -26.05 -7.42 -7.86
N SER A 178 -24.97 -6.63 -7.74
CA SER A 178 -24.77 -5.46 -8.58
C SER A 178 -23.49 -5.64 -9.37
N GLU A 179 -23.53 -5.39 -10.66
CA GLU A 179 -22.37 -5.36 -11.57
C GLU A 179 -21.37 -4.25 -11.23
N GLU A 180 -21.50 -3.65 -10.04
CA GLU A 180 -20.64 -2.60 -9.53
C GLU A 180 -19.30 -3.16 -9.06
N SER A 181 -18.21 -2.49 -9.42
CA SER A 181 -16.87 -2.76 -8.90
C SER A 181 -16.44 -1.65 -7.96
N LEU A 182 -15.89 -2.02 -6.80
CA LEU A 182 -15.31 -1.10 -5.84
C LEU A 182 -13.82 -1.41 -5.68
N LYS A 183 -12.97 -0.43 -5.95
CA LYS A 183 -11.51 -0.54 -5.85
C LYS A 183 -10.96 0.52 -4.93
N ASN A 184 -9.88 0.20 -4.21
CA ASN A 184 -9.15 1.17 -3.42
C ASN A 184 -8.20 1.99 -4.30
N ALA A 185 -8.05 3.27 -3.98
CA ALA A 185 -6.99 4.11 -4.51
C ALA A 185 -6.47 5.01 -3.38
N SER A 186 -5.16 5.15 -3.28
CA SER A 186 -4.55 6.05 -2.30
C SER A 186 -3.31 6.72 -2.84
N PHE A 187 -3.04 7.91 -2.31
CA PHE A 187 -1.82 8.67 -2.49
C PHE A 187 -1.22 8.95 -1.12
N TYR A 188 0.09 8.87 -0.99
CA TYR A 188 0.77 9.12 0.28
C TYR A 188 2.00 10.01 0.13
N VAL A 189 2.25 10.77 1.19
CA VAL A 189 3.42 11.63 1.35
C VAL A 189 4.09 11.25 2.65
N GLY A 190 5.34 10.83 2.59
CA GLY A 190 6.03 10.27 3.74
C GLY A 190 7.47 10.73 3.89
N VAL A 191 7.99 10.44 5.07
CA VAL A 191 9.39 10.60 5.44
C VAL A 191 9.88 9.28 6.04
N GLY A 192 11.11 8.92 5.74
CA GLY A 192 11.69 7.69 6.24
C GLY A 192 13.19 7.76 6.46
N LEU A 193 13.68 6.71 7.10
CA LEU A 193 15.11 6.48 7.34
C LEU A 193 15.53 5.19 6.62
N ARG A 194 16.67 5.23 5.95
CA ARG A 194 17.35 4.11 5.31
C ARG A 194 18.68 3.89 6.05
N PHE A 195 18.91 2.65 6.41
CA PHE A 195 20.07 2.20 7.18
C PHE A 195 21.06 1.43 6.33
#